data_5ad8ecf08c17c6a55bbf90b840c4e9c8
#
_entry.id   5ad8ecf08c17c6a55bbf90b840c4e9c8
#
_cell.length_a   1.000
_cell.length_b   1.000
_cell.length_c   1.000
_cell.angle_alpha   90.00
_cell.angle_beta   90.00
_cell.angle_gamma   90.00
#
_symmetry.space_group_name_H-M   'P 1'
#
loop_
_entity.id
_entity.type
_entity.pdbx_description
1 polymer ?
#
loop_
_entity_poly.entity_id
_entity_poly.type
_entity_poly.pdbx_seq_one_letter_code
_entity_poly.pdbx_strand_id
1 'polypeptide(L)'
;MKRKRATARKGGSSPRGHRTVGVVGLGIMGSAMAANLVRGGFTVVGYDLVAQRRTQLVRAGGRAAADVAALADAASVIITSLPSAAALMDVARQLVGSDANPGRSHHIVIETSTLPLAVKEEGRAILAASGAVMLDCPLGGTGSQARVKDLVVYGSGDRAAFRRAVPVFEGFSRAHYYLGAFGAGSKIKFAGNLLVAIHNVAAAEALVLAMKAGIDPALAIEVLGDGSGSSRMLQVRGPMMARGDYLSDVTMKLEVWQKDMTVIADFAKAMGCPTPLFAATIPYYVAATAENPAQDTGAVCAVLEKMANHRRSRRA
;
A
#
# COMPACT_ATOMS: atom_id res chain seq x y z
N MET A 1 -17.58 -33.88 0.33
CA MET A 1 -18.06 -32.87 -0.65
C MET A 1 -16.96 -32.61 -1.69
N LYS A 2 -17.21 -32.98 -2.96
CA LYS A 2 -16.22 -32.89 -4.04
C LYS A 2 -16.04 -31.43 -4.50
N ARG A 3 -14.82 -30.87 -4.36
CA ARG A 3 -14.46 -29.55 -4.93
C ARG A 3 -14.41 -29.66 -6.46
N LYS A 4 -15.30 -28.96 -7.16
CA LYS A 4 -15.22 -28.79 -8.61
C LYS A 4 -14.02 -27.88 -8.93
N ARG A 5 -13.01 -28.41 -9.60
CA ARG A 5 -11.94 -27.65 -10.26
C ARG A 5 -12.57 -26.89 -11.43
N ALA A 6 -12.49 -25.56 -11.38
CA ALA A 6 -12.82 -24.71 -12.52
C ALA A 6 -11.71 -24.84 -13.57
N THR A 7 -12.07 -25.32 -14.74
CA THR A 7 -11.20 -25.40 -15.92
C THR A 7 -10.90 -24.00 -16.44
N ALA A 8 -9.61 -23.68 -16.58
CA ALA A 8 -9.12 -22.46 -17.20
C ALA A 8 -9.57 -22.43 -18.68
N ARG A 9 -10.42 -21.48 -19.04
CA ARG A 9 -10.68 -21.10 -20.42
C ARG A 9 -9.48 -20.36 -20.98
N LYS A 10 -8.83 -20.91 -21.97
CA LYS A 10 -7.79 -20.25 -22.80
C LYS A 10 -8.39 -19.01 -23.46
N GLY A 11 -7.66 -17.89 -23.33
CA GLY A 11 -8.08 -16.56 -23.71
C GLY A 11 -8.31 -16.37 -25.19
N GLY A 12 -9.37 -15.67 -25.48
CA GLY A 12 -9.54 -14.91 -26.73
C GLY A 12 -8.69 -13.64 -26.63
N SER A 13 -7.83 -13.41 -27.60
CA SER A 13 -7.07 -12.18 -27.78
C SER A 13 -8.03 -11.04 -28.10
N SER A 14 -8.38 -10.22 -27.08
CA SER A 14 -9.00 -8.92 -27.32
C SER A 14 -8.01 -7.97 -28.01
N PRO A 15 -8.44 -7.10 -28.92
CA PRO A 15 -7.56 -6.18 -29.63
C PRO A 15 -6.82 -5.31 -28.60
N ARG A 16 -5.48 -5.30 -28.68
CA ARG A 16 -4.57 -4.48 -27.87
C ARG A 16 -4.70 -3.01 -28.30
N GLY A 17 -5.80 -2.36 -27.92
CA GLY A 17 -5.79 -0.90 -27.86
C GLY A 17 -4.79 -0.49 -26.76
N HIS A 18 -3.84 0.36 -27.07
CA HIS A 18 -2.88 0.90 -26.11
C HIS A 18 -3.66 1.57 -24.98
N ARG A 19 -3.82 0.86 -23.84
CA ARG A 19 -4.52 1.39 -22.66
C ARG A 19 -3.54 2.29 -21.92
N THR A 20 -3.75 3.59 -22.05
CA THR A 20 -2.99 4.58 -21.29
C THR A 20 -3.52 4.66 -19.87
N VAL A 21 -2.61 4.59 -18.89
CA VAL A 21 -2.90 4.71 -17.47
C VAL A 21 -2.06 5.84 -16.88
N GLY A 22 -2.73 6.76 -16.19
CA GLY A 22 -2.09 7.82 -15.43
C GLY A 22 -1.67 7.32 -14.04
N VAL A 23 -0.52 7.76 -13.54
CA VAL A 23 -0.09 7.49 -12.15
C VAL A 23 0.39 8.78 -11.52
N VAL A 24 -0.34 9.28 -10.50
CA VAL A 24 0.03 10.45 -9.72
C VAL A 24 0.57 10.01 -8.36
N GLY A 25 1.81 10.41 -8.06
CA GLY A 25 2.57 9.92 -6.91
C GLY A 25 3.39 8.68 -7.28
N LEU A 26 4.68 8.89 -7.50
CA LEU A 26 5.67 7.87 -7.88
C LEU A 26 6.60 7.52 -6.70
N GLY A 27 6.03 7.47 -5.48
CA GLY A 27 6.69 6.94 -4.30
C GLY A 27 6.91 5.42 -4.39
N ILE A 28 7.20 4.75 -3.27
CA ILE A 28 7.49 3.30 -3.21
C ILE A 28 6.38 2.48 -3.92
N MET A 29 5.11 2.76 -3.63
CA MET A 29 3.98 2.01 -4.19
C MET A 29 3.69 2.42 -5.63
N GLY A 30 3.58 3.73 -5.89
CA GLY A 30 3.23 4.24 -7.23
C GLY A 30 4.27 3.88 -8.30
N SER A 31 5.56 3.96 -7.98
CA SER A 31 6.62 3.56 -8.92
C SER A 31 6.59 2.05 -9.21
N ALA A 32 6.32 1.22 -8.20
CA ALA A 32 6.22 -0.22 -8.38
C ALA A 32 4.99 -0.60 -9.23
N MET A 33 3.82 0.03 -8.98
CA MET A 33 2.63 -0.17 -9.81
C MET A 33 2.87 0.28 -11.26
N ALA A 34 3.46 1.46 -11.45
CA ALA A 34 3.80 1.98 -12.78
C ALA A 34 4.73 1.05 -13.56
N ALA A 35 5.79 0.54 -12.92
CA ALA A 35 6.73 -0.40 -13.54
C ALA A 35 6.05 -1.74 -13.91
N ASN A 36 5.15 -2.26 -13.07
CA ASN A 36 4.38 -3.47 -13.38
C ASN A 36 3.45 -3.25 -14.57
N LEU A 37 2.76 -2.09 -14.64
CA LEU A 37 1.89 -1.74 -15.76
C LEU A 37 2.67 -1.62 -17.07
N VAL A 38 3.85 -0.96 -17.05
CA VAL A 38 4.73 -0.88 -18.24
C VAL A 38 5.13 -2.29 -18.70
N ARG A 39 5.57 -3.15 -17.79
CA ARG A 39 5.88 -4.56 -18.10
C ARG A 39 4.69 -5.34 -18.62
N GLY A 40 3.49 -5.00 -18.16
CA GLY A 40 2.21 -5.56 -18.63
C GLY A 40 1.73 -5.03 -19.99
N GLY A 41 2.51 -4.14 -20.64
CA GLY A 41 2.20 -3.58 -21.97
C GLY A 41 1.23 -2.39 -21.95
N PHE A 42 1.04 -1.74 -20.79
CA PHE A 42 0.31 -0.48 -20.72
C PHE A 42 1.22 0.70 -21.10
N THR A 43 0.64 1.71 -21.73
CA THR A 43 1.27 3.04 -21.81
C THR A 43 1.05 3.74 -20.48
N VAL A 44 2.11 4.01 -19.74
CA VAL A 44 2.02 4.67 -18.43
C VAL A 44 2.50 6.10 -18.54
N VAL A 45 1.66 7.05 -18.11
CA VAL A 45 1.99 8.47 -17.97
C VAL A 45 2.01 8.79 -16.48
N GLY A 46 3.12 9.28 -15.94
CA GLY A 46 3.25 9.50 -14.51
C GLY A 46 3.64 10.92 -14.14
N TYR A 47 3.18 11.36 -12.98
CA TYR A 47 3.54 12.63 -12.38
C TYR A 47 3.90 12.46 -10.89
N ASP A 48 4.93 13.17 -10.46
CA ASP A 48 5.35 13.32 -9.06
C ASP A 48 6.02 14.70 -8.91
N LEU A 49 5.93 15.30 -7.75
CA LEU A 49 6.62 16.58 -7.46
C LEU A 49 8.14 16.42 -7.54
N VAL A 50 8.67 15.24 -7.19
CA VAL A 50 10.09 14.93 -7.21
C VAL A 50 10.54 14.56 -8.63
N ALA A 51 11.32 15.42 -9.27
CA ALA A 51 11.79 15.24 -10.64
C ALA A 51 12.54 13.92 -10.87
N GLN A 52 13.34 13.48 -9.90
CA GLN A 52 14.09 12.22 -9.97
C GLN A 52 13.16 11.01 -10.15
N ARG A 53 12.00 10.99 -9.49
CA ARG A 53 11.00 9.92 -9.62
C ARG A 53 10.38 9.88 -11.02
N ARG A 54 10.13 11.04 -11.63
CA ARG A 54 9.67 11.15 -13.02
C ARG A 54 10.72 10.59 -13.99
N THR A 55 11.99 10.92 -13.76
CA THR A 55 13.13 10.37 -14.54
C THR A 55 13.23 8.86 -14.41
N GLN A 56 13.03 8.32 -13.21
CA GLN A 56 13.03 6.85 -12.97
C GLN A 56 11.90 6.16 -13.74
N LEU A 57 10.70 6.76 -13.77
CA LEU A 57 9.59 6.24 -14.57
C LEU A 57 9.94 6.18 -16.07
N VAL A 58 10.55 7.23 -16.61
CA VAL A 58 10.96 7.26 -18.03
C VAL A 58 11.99 6.16 -18.31
N ARG A 59 12.98 5.95 -17.42
CA ARG A 59 13.95 4.85 -17.55
C ARG A 59 13.30 3.47 -17.49
N ALA A 60 12.16 3.35 -16.79
CA ALA A 60 11.38 2.11 -16.72
C ALA A 60 10.45 1.91 -17.94
N GLY A 61 10.48 2.81 -18.94
CA GLY A 61 9.67 2.72 -20.16
C GLY A 61 8.31 3.46 -20.09
N GLY A 62 8.04 4.22 -19.02
CA GLY A 62 6.89 5.11 -18.95
C GLY A 62 7.17 6.50 -19.54
N ARG A 63 6.21 7.41 -19.41
CA ARG A 63 6.28 8.81 -19.85
C ARG A 63 6.03 9.73 -18.67
N ALA A 64 6.82 10.79 -18.54
CA ALA A 64 6.59 11.83 -17.54
C ALA A 64 5.59 12.86 -18.10
N ALA A 65 4.58 13.21 -17.29
CA ALA A 65 3.72 14.37 -17.56
C ALA A 65 4.38 15.64 -16.98
N ALA A 66 4.06 16.78 -17.57
CA ALA A 66 4.51 18.09 -17.07
C ALA A 66 3.82 18.42 -15.74
N ASP A 67 2.52 18.13 -15.65
CA ASP A 67 1.66 18.34 -14.49
C ASP A 67 0.51 17.32 -14.47
N VAL A 68 -0.37 17.43 -13.48
CA VAL A 68 -1.53 16.55 -13.31
C VAL A 68 -2.58 16.78 -14.41
N ALA A 69 -2.70 18.00 -14.92
CA ALA A 69 -3.64 18.32 -15.98
C ALA A 69 -3.26 17.63 -17.31
N ALA A 70 -1.98 17.73 -17.70
CA ALA A 70 -1.44 17.03 -18.86
C ALA A 70 -1.54 15.51 -18.74
N LEU A 71 -1.41 14.96 -17.52
CA LEU A 71 -1.62 13.55 -17.25
C LEU A 71 -3.10 13.17 -17.47
N ALA A 72 -4.03 13.98 -16.99
CA ALA A 72 -5.47 13.75 -17.14
C ALA A 72 -5.90 13.80 -18.61
N ASP A 73 -5.32 14.68 -19.42
CA ASP A 73 -5.59 14.75 -20.86
C ASP A 73 -5.09 13.49 -21.60
N ALA A 74 -4.07 12.83 -21.07
CA ALA A 74 -3.46 11.65 -21.69
C ALA A 74 -4.09 10.31 -21.26
N ALA A 75 -4.80 10.25 -20.13
CA ALA A 75 -5.24 8.98 -19.53
C ALA A 75 -6.62 9.09 -18.87
N SER A 76 -7.57 8.23 -19.27
CA SER A 76 -8.91 8.17 -18.66
C SER A 76 -9.01 7.33 -17.40
N VAL A 77 -7.98 6.51 -17.09
CA VAL A 77 -7.86 5.77 -15.84
C VAL A 77 -6.60 6.25 -15.12
N ILE A 78 -6.77 6.78 -13.93
CA ILE A 78 -5.71 7.45 -13.18
C ILE A 78 -5.58 6.79 -11.81
N ILE A 79 -4.39 6.35 -11.46
CA ILE A 79 -4.04 5.84 -10.13
C ILE A 79 -3.45 6.99 -9.32
N THR A 80 -3.94 7.21 -8.10
CA THR A 80 -3.35 8.12 -7.13
C THR A 80 -2.73 7.33 -5.99
N SER A 81 -1.49 7.71 -5.60
CA SER A 81 -0.75 7.09 -4.49
C SER A 81 -0.02 8.18 -3.71
N LEU A 82 -0.74 8.83 -2.79
CA LEU A 82 -0.43 10.13 -2.22
C LEU A 82 -0.12 10.05 -0.72
N PRO A 83 0.79 10.92 -0.21
CA PRO A 83 1.25 10.83 1.17
C PRO A 83 0.29 11.45 2.20
N SER A 84 -0.61 12.37 1.78
CA SER A 84 -1.39 13.19 2.72
C SER A 84 -2.76 13.60 2.17
N ALA A 85 -3.62 14.07 3.08
CA ALA A 85 -4.92 14.68 2.76
C ALA A 85 -4.76 15.88 1.81
N ALA A 86 -3.83 16.78 2.14
CA ALA A 86 -3.57 17.98 1.33
C ALA A 86 -3.18 17.60 -0.11
N ALA A 87 -2.34 16.58 -0.29
CA ALA A 87 -1.95 16.10 -1.61
C ALA A 87 -3.14 15.53 -2.39
N LEU A 88 -4.06 14.81 -1.73
CA LEU A 88 -5.26 14.31 -2.40
C LEU A 88 -6.18 15.45 -2.84
N MET A 89 -6.40 16.45 -1.99
CA MET A 89 -7.24 17.62 -2.32
C MET A 89 -6.65 18.42 -3.49
N ASP A 90 -5.34 18.65 -3.47
CA ASP A 90 -4.64 19.36 -4.53
C ASP A 90 -4.73 18.62 -5.87
N VAL A 91 -4.43 17.32 -5.88
CA VAL A 91 -4.55 16.48 -7.07
C VAL A 91 -5.98 16.40 -7.58
N ALA A 92 -6.98 16.26 -6.69
CA ALA A 92 -8.39 16.23 -7.09
C ALA A 92 -8.81 17.52 -7.80
N ARG A 93 -8.40 18.71 -7.29
CA ARG A 93 -8.67 20.00 -7.94
C ARG A 93 -7.98 20.11 -9.29
N GLN A 94 -6.73 19.69 -9.41
CA GLN A 94 -5.99 19.71 -10.68
C GLN A 94 -6.59 18.76 -11.72
N LEU A 95 -7.11 17.60 -11.30
CA LEU A 95 -7.79 16.65 -12.20
C LEU A 95 -9.10 17.23 -12.75
N VAL A 96 -9.83 18.04 -11.96
CA VAL A 96 -11.05 18.73 -12.43
C VAL A 96 -10.69 19.84 -13.41
N GLY A 97 -9.60 20.57 -13.17
CA GLY A 97 -9.20 21.74 -13.97
C GLY A 97 -9.98 23.00 -13.61
N SER A 98 -9.53 24.15 -14.13
CA SER A 98 -10.16 25.46 -13.93
C SER A 98 -11.44 25.65 -14.75
N ASP A 99 -11.55 24.96 -15.89
CA ASP A 99 -12.74 24.96 -16.75
C ASP A 99 -13.23 23.52 -16.90
N ALA A 100 -14.53 23.30 -16.69
CA ALA A 100 -15.14 21.99 -16.82
C ALA A 100 -14.92 21.46 -18.26
N ASN A 101 -13.78 20.77 -18.46
CA ASN A 101 -13.49 20.14 -19.75
C ASN A 101 -14.38 18.90 -19.89
N PRO A 102 -15.36 18.89 -20.82
CA PRO A 102 -16.27 17.76 -21.00
C PRO A 102 -15.56 16.44 -21.26
N GLY A 103 -14.32 16.45 -21.77
CA GLY A 103 -13.50 15.27 -22.01
C GLY A 103 -13.05 14.57 -20.72
N ARG A 104 -13.08 15.24 -19.55
CA ARG A 104 -12.67 14.67 -18.25
C ARG A 104 -13.82 14.03 -17.48
N SER A 105 -15.07 14.19 -17.91
CA SER A 105 -16.27 13.63 -17.28
C SER A 105 -16.34 12.09 -17.20
N HIS A 106 -15.41 11.40 -17.85
CA HIS A 106 -15.36 9.93 -17.88
C HIS A 106 -14.15 9.33 -17.19
N HIS A 107 -13.37 10.13 -16.46
CA HIS A 107 -12.20 9.63 -15.74
C HIS A 107 -12.60 8.69 -14.62
N ILE A 108 -11.84 7.61 -14.48
CA ILE A 108 -11.86 6.74 -13.29
C ILE A 108 -10.58 7.01 -12.51
N VAL A 109 -10.74 7.53 -11.30
CA VAL A 109 -9.62 7.75 -10.37
C VAL A 109 -9.58 6.59 -9.38
N ILE A 110 -8.52 5.81 -9.44
CA ILE A 110 -8.23 4.68 -8.54
C ILE A 110 -7.38 5.23 -7.39
N GLU A 111 -8.03 5.58 -6.28
CA GLU A 111 -7.35 6.16 -5.11
C GLU A 111 -6.82 5.03 -4.21
N THR A 112 -5.49 4.92 -4.07
CA THR A 112 -4.83 3.80 -3.40
C THR A 112 -4.19 4.15 -2.05
N SER A 113 -4.23 5.41 -1.63
CA SER A 113 -3.59 5.88 -0.41
C SER A 113 -4.32 5.40 0.85
N THR A 114 -3.61 5.30 1.97
CA THR A 114 -4.22 5.11 3.29
C THR A 114 -4.45 6.49 3.92
N LEU A 115 -5.69 6.98 3.85
CA LEU A 115 -6.12 8.29 4.34
C LEU A 115 -7.45 8.15 5.11
N PRO A 116 -7.80 9.12 5.99
CA PRO A 116 -9.10 9.16 6.65
C PRO A 116 -10.25 9.13 5.65
N LEU A 117 -11.34 8.44 5.99
CA LEU A 117 -12.50 8.30 5.10
C LEU A 117 -13.11 9.65 4.72
N ALA A 118 -13.24 10.58 5.67
CA ALA A 118 -13.78 11.92 5.42
C ALA A 118 -12.97 12.66 4.32
N VAL A 119 -11.64 12.53 4.34
CA VAL A 119 -10.76 13.12 3.33
C VAL A 119 -11.01 12.49 1.95
N LYS A 120 -11.20 11.18 1.88
CA LYS A 120 -11.50 10.50 0.61
C LYS A 120 -12.90 10.86 0.10
N GLU A 121 -13.89 11.03 0.97
CA GLU A 121 -15.22 11.48 0.58
C GLU A 121 -15.19 12.92 0.03
N GLU A 122 -14.40 13.82 0.63
CA GLU A 122 -14.21 15.18 0.13
C GLU A 122 -13.55 15.15 -1.27
N GLY A 123 -12.47 14.38 -1.45
CA GLY A 123 -11.83 14.21 -2.76
C GLY A 123 -12.77 13.63 -3.81
N ARG A 124 -13.60 12.66 -3.41
CA ARG A 124 -14.65 12.11 -4.27
C ARG A 124 -15.68 13.15 -4.70
N ALA A 125 -16.11 14.00 -3.78
CA ALA A 125 -17.07 15.06 -4.06
C ALA A 125 -16.50 16.09 -5.06
N ILE A 126 -15.22 16.49 -4.89
CA ILE A 126 -14.53 17.38 -5.83
C ILE A 126 -14.52 16.77 -7.24
N LEU A 127 -14.09 15.51 -7.37
CA LEU A 127 -14.00 14.83 -8.67
C LEU A 127 -15.37 14.62 -9.30
N ALA A 128 -16.40 14.31 -8.51
CA ALA A 128 -17.76 14.12 -9.01
C ALA A 128 -18.35 15.39 -9.64
N ALA A 129 -17.92 16.58 -9.22
CA ALA A 129 -18.36 17.85 -9.81
C ALA A 129 -17.97 17.99 -11.30
N SER A 130 -16.92 17.28 -11.75
CA SER A 130 -16.53 17.19 -13.18
C SER A 130 -17.08 15.94 -13.88
N GLY A 131 -17.89 15.10 -13.19
CA GLY A 131 -18.36 13.82 -13.72
C GLY A 131 -17.35 12.67 -13.62
N ALA A 132 -16.16 12.88 -13.04
CA ALA A 132 -15.20 11.82 -12.80
C ALA A 132 -15.64 10.90 -11.65
N VAL A 133 -15.32 9.61 -11.75
CA VAL A 133 -15.66 8.62 -10.74
C VAL A 133 -14.42 8.24 -9.95
N MET A 134 -14.42 8.48 -8.65
CA MET A 134 -13.38 8.01 -7.74
C MET A 134 -13.75 6.65 -7.14
N LEU A 135 -12.84 5.70 -7.19
CA LEU A 135 -12.88 4.43 -6.48
C LEU A 135 -11.95 4.48 -5.29
N ASP A 136 -12.39 3.97 -4.15
CA ASP A 136 -11.55 3.76 -2.97
C ASP A 136 -10.92 2.37 -3.06
N CYS A 137 -9.62 2.31 -3.34
CA CYS A 137 -8.88 1.11 -3.71
C CYS A 137 -7.54 0.98 -2.96
N PRO A 138 -7.51 1.05 -1.63
CA PRO A 138 -6.26 0.86 -0.90
C PRO A 138 -5.68 -0.53 -1.12
N LEU A 139 -4.37 -0.67 -0.85
CA LEU A 139 -3.59 -1.83 -1.20
C LEU A 139 -3.21 -2.66 0.02
N GLY A 140 -3.38 -3.96 -0.07
CA GLY A 140 -2.78 -4.94 0.84
C GLY A 140 -1.43 -5.41 0.28
N GLY A 141 -0.39 -5.26 1.09
CA GLY A 141 0.98 -5.62 0.75
C GLY A 141 1.96 -4.51 1.05
N THR A 142 3.25 -4.84 0.98
CA THR A 142 4.39 -3.96 1.26
C THR A 142 5.06 -3.51 -0.04
N GLY A 143 6.04 -2.61 0.04
CA GLY A 143 6.81 -2.17 -1.12
C GLY A 143 7.56 -3.32 -1.83
N SER A 144 8.07 -4.32 -1.09
CA SER A 144 8.70 -5.51 -1.67
C SER A 144 7.70 -6.33 -2.49
N GLN A 145 6.50 -6.55 -1.95
CA GLN A 145 5.42 -7.24 -2.65
C GLN A 145 4.93 -6.47 -3.88
N ALA A 146 4.88 -5.14 -3.80
CA ALA A 146 4.52 -4.29 -4.94
C ALA A 146 5.47 -4.49 -6.14
N ARG A 147 6.77 -4.60 -5.89
CA ARG A 147 7.77 -4.82 -6.96
C ARG A 147 7.55 -6.10 -7.75
N VAL A 148 7.05 -7.15 -7.12
CA VAL A 148 6.79 -8.47 -7.73
C VAL A 148 5.31 -8.73 -8.03
N LYS A 149 4.49 -7.66 -8.06
CA LYS A 149 3.06 -7.74 -8.37
C LYS A 149 2.25 -8.57 -7.35
N ASP A 150 2.76 -8.76 -6.13
CA ASP A 150 2.08 -9.50 -5.04
C ASP A 150 1.25 -8.55 -4.16
N LEU A 151 0.46 -7.66 -4.77
CA LEU A 151 -0.49 -6.79 -4.09
C LEU A 151 -1.91 -7.34 -4.15
N VAL A 152 -2.72 -6.93 -3.18
CA VAL A 152 -4.17 -7.12 -3.17
C VAL A 152 -4.85 -5.75 -3.21
N VAL A 153 -5.80 -5.55 -4.14
CA VAL A 153 -6.60 -4.33 -4.23
C VAL A 153 -7.91 -4.52 -3.45
N TYR A 154 -8.17 -3.66 -2.50
CA TYR A 154 -9.43 -3.59 -1.73
C TYR A 154 -10.33 -2.52 -2.35
N GLY A 155 -11.00 -2.82 -3.46
CA GLY A 155 -11.74 -1.84 -4.23
C GLY A 155 -13.18 -1.64 -3.79
N SER A 156 -13.63 -0.40 -3.74
CA SER A 156 -15.00 -0.03 -3.40
C SER A 156 -15.44 1.24 -4.12
N GLY A 157 -16.76 1.45 -4.23
CA GLY A 157 -17.37 2.57 -4.94
C GLY A 157 -18.25 2.11 -6.09
N ASP A 158 -18.32 2.87 -7.18
CA ASP A 158 -19.14 2.53 -8.34
C ASP A 158 -18.72 1.20 -8.96
N ARG A 159 -19.69 0.28 -9.08
CA ARG A 159 -19.43 -1.08 -9.55
C ARG A 159 -19.07 -1.15 -11.04
N ALA A 160 -19.62 -0.25 -11.85
CA ALA A 160 -19.33 -0.23 -13.28
C ALA A 160 -17.92 0.32 -13.54
N ALA A 161 -17.53 1.38 -12.84
CA ALA A 161 -16.17 1.91 -12.87
C ALA A 161 -15.15 0.88 -12.34
N PHE A 162 -15.46 0.17 -11.25
CA PHE A 162 -14.61 -0.91 -10.75
C PHE A 162 -14.37 -1.99 -11.81
N ARG A 163 -15.43 -2.47 -12.50
CA ARG A 163 -15.29 -3.46 -13.57
C ARG A 163 -14.41 -2.98 -14.71
N ARG A 164 -14.52 -1.68 -15.07
CA ARG A 164 -13.68 -1.06 -16.11
C ARG A 164 -12.22 -0.95 -15.67
N ALA A 165 -11.96 -0.80 -14.37
CA ALA A 165 -10.62 -0.71 -13.79
C ALA A 165 -9.93 -2.08 -13.61
N VAL A 166 -10.66 -3.21 -13.64
CA VAL A 166 -10.13 -4.57 -13.44
C VAL A 166 -8.87 -4.86 -14.26
N PRO A 167 -8.80 -4.57 -15.58
CA PRO A 167 -7.59 -4.84 -16.35
C PRO A 167 -6.37 -4.06 -15.85
N VAL A 168 -6.57 -2.88 -15.24
CA VAL A 168 -5.50 -2.09 -14.63
C VAL A 168 -5.07 -2.74 -13.31
N PHE A 169 -6.03 -3.20 -12.48
CA PHE A 169 -5.69 -3.96 -11.26
C PHE A 169 -4.87 -5.20 -11.58
N GLU A 170 -5.28 -5.97 -12.57
CA GLU A 170 -4.56 -7.16 -13.04
C GLU A 170 -3.16 -6.83 -13.56
N GLY A 171 -2.91 -5.60 -14.00
CA GLY A 171 -1.60 -5.12 -14.44
C GLY A 171 -0.58 -5.01 -13.32
N PHE A 172 -0.99 -4.69 -12.07
CA PHE A 172 -0.06 -4.42 -10.96
C PHE A 172 -0.34 -5.21 -9.68
N SER A 173 -1.41 -5.99 -9.60
CA SER A 173 -1.78 -6.78 -8.41
C SER A 173 -1.97 -8.26 -8.72
N ARG A 174 -1.87 -9.08 -7.68
CA ARG A 174 -2.17 -10.53 -7.73
C ARG A 174 -3.65 -10.82 -7.62
N ALA A 175 -4.36 -9.99 -6.85
CA ALA A 175 -5.78 -10.16 -6.58
C ALA A 175 -6.47 -8.81 -6.38
N HIS A 176 -7.75 -8.76 -6.67
CA HIS A 176 -8.59 -7.60 -6.42
C HIS A 176 -9.97 -8.04 -5.93
N TYR A 177 -10.54 -7.31 -5.00
CA TYR A 177 -11.86 -7.59 -4.42
C TYR A 177 -12.75 -6.36 -4.52
N TYR A 178 -14.00 -6.56 -4.96
CA TYR A 178 -15.02 -5.52 -4.88
C TYR A 178 -15.76 -5.63 -3.56
N LEU A 179 -15.70 -4.61 -2.73
CA LEU A 179 -16.17 -4.60 -1.35
C LEU A 179 -17.48 -3.79 -1.15
N GLY A 180 -18.09 -3.31 -2.24
CA GLY A 180 -19.37 -2.59 -2.17
C GLY A 180 -19.22 -1.07 -2.18
N ALA A 181 -19.96 -0.38 -1.30
CA ALA A 181 -20.04 1.08 -1.26
C ALA A 181 -18.65 1.72 -1.03
N PHE A 182 -18.49 2.95 -1.53
CA PHE A 182 -17.27 3.74 -1.35
C PHE A 182 -16.85 3.79 0.13
N GLY A 183 -15.57 3.64 0.40
CA GLY A 183 -14.99 3.58 1.75
C GLY A 183 -14.89 2.18 2.34
N ALA A 184 -15.56 1.16 1.78
CA ALA A 184 -15.43 -0.22 2.27
C ALA A 184 -14.00 -0.76 2.10
N GLY A 185 -13.30 -0.36 1.05
CA GLY A 185 -11.89 -0.69 0.83
C GLY A 185 -11.01 -0.17 1.95
N SER A 186 -11.13 1.11 2.28
CA SER A 186 -10.39 1.74 3.39
C SER A 186 -10.70 1.10 4.74
N LYS A 187 -11.96 0.76 5.02
CA LYS A 187 -12.34 0.06 6.27
C LYS A 187 -11.62 -1.28 6.41
N ILE A 188 -11.57 -2.08 5.35
CA ILE A 188 -10.81 -3.34 5.33
C ILE A 188 -9.30 -3.08 5.44
N LYS A 189 -8.78 -2.03 4.78
CA LYS A 189 -7.36 -1.66 4.91
C LYS A 189 -6.99 -1.30 6.35
N PHE A 190 -7.84 -0.57 7.06
CA PHE A 190 -7.59 -0.22 8.47
C PHE A 190 -7.55 -1.48 9.35
N ALA A 191 -8.49 -2.41 9.18
CA ALA A 191 -8.45 -3.69 9.87
C ALA A 191 -7.20 -4.52 9.50
N GLY A 192 -6.81 -4.52 8.23
CA GLY A 192 -5.57 -5.18 7.78
C GLY A 192 -4.31 -4.56 8.39
N ASN A 193 -4.22 -3.22 8.43
CA ASN A 193 -3.06 -2.54 9.02
C ASN A 193 -3.03 -2.66 10.55
N LEU A 194 -4.19 -2.75 11.22
CA LEU A 194 -4.27 -3.12 12.63
C LEU A 194 -3.59 -4.47 12.88
N LEU A 195 -3.90 -5.49 12.07
CA LEU A 195 -3.23 -6.79 12.15
C LEU A 195 -1.72 -6.69 11.85
N VAL A 196 -1.31 -5.86 10.87
CA VAL A 196 0.12 -5.62 10.60
C VAL A 196 0.82 -5.06 11.83
N ALA A 197 0.22 -4.09 12.53
CA ALA A 197 0.78 -3.51 13.75
C ALA A 197 1.00 -4.58 14.83
N ILE A 198 -0.02 -5.38 15.11
CA ILE A 198 0.02 -6.43 16.13
C ILE A 198 1.02 -7.52 15.74
N HIS A 199 0.97 -8.01 14.51
CA HIS A 199 1.82 -9.10 14.06
C HIS A 199 3.32 -8.74 14.03
N ASN A 200 3.68 -7.49 13.75
CA ASN A 200 5.07 -7.06 13.82
C ASN A 200 5.62 -7.12 15.26
N VAL A 201 4.85 -6.60 16.22
CA VAL A 201 5.26 -6.61 17.63
C VAL A 201 5.27 -8.05 18.16
N ALA A 202 4.23 -8.83 17.87
CA ALA A 202 4.17 -10.25 18.27
C ALA A 202 5.35 -11.07 17.70
N ALA A 203 5.70 -10.85 16.42
CA ALA A 203 6.86 -11.50 15.79
C ALA A 203 8.18 -11.09 16.48
N ALA A 204 8.31 -9.81 16.83
CA ALA A 204 9.49 -9.29 17.52
C ALA A 204 9.60 -9.84 18.94
N GLU A 205 8.50 -9.91 19.72
CA GLU A 205 8.47 -10.53 21.04
C GLU A 205 8.88 -12.00 20.99
N ALA A 206 8.31 -12.78 20.08
CA ALA A 206 8.64 -14.18 19.92
C ALA A 206 10.12 -14.38 19.56
N LEU A 207 10.66 -13.53 18.66
CA LEU A 207 12.06 -13.62 18.27
C LEU A 207 13.00 -13.23 19.42
N VAL A 208 12.71 -12.15 20.15
CA VAL A 208 13.53 -11.74 21.31
C VAL A 208 13.50 -12.81 22.39
N LEU A 209 12.36 -13.45 22.65
CA LEU A 209 12.25 -14.57 23.58
C LEU A 209 13.14 -15.75 23.14
N ALA A 210 13.09 -16.12 21.85
CA ALA A 210 13.93 -17.19 21.30
C ALA A 210 15.43 -16.86 21.41
N MET A 211 15.84 -15.65 21.10
CA MET A 211 17.23 -15.19 21.25
C MET A 211 17.68 -15.21 22.70
N LYS A 212 16.84 -14.80 23.65
CA LYS A 212 17.13 -14.89 25.10
C LYS A 212 17.27 -16.33 25.58
N ALA A 213 16.56 -17.26 24.96
CA ALA A 213 16.67 -18.70 25.21
C ALA A 213 17.88 -19.36 24.51
N GLY A 214 18.72 -18.59 23.82
CA GLY A 214 19.92 -19.08 23.14
C GLY A 214 19.69 -19.69 21.77
N ILE A 215 18.50 -19.50 21.16
CA ILE A 215 18.17 -19.99 19.80
C ILE A 215 18.71 -18.99 18.76
N ASP A 216 19.34 -19.51 17.71
CA ASP A 216 19.76 -18.68 16.58
C ASP A 216 18.54 -17.97 15.96
N PRO A 217 18.60 -16.65 15.74
CA PRO A 217 17.45 -15.91 15.26
C PRO A 217 17.01 -16.30 13.85
N ALA A 218 17.91 -16.73 12.97
CA ALA A 218 17.54 -17.17 11.62
C ALA A 218 16.77 -18.50 11.69
N LEU A 219 17.27 -19.45 12.50
CA LEU A 219 16.60 -20.71 12.77
C LEU A 219 15.23 -20.48 13.43
N ALA A 220 15.14 -19.56 14.39
CA ALA A 220 13.85 -19.24 15.03
C ALA A 220 12.82 -18.76 14.01
N ILE A 221 13.19 -17.86 13.08
CA ILE A 221 12.29 -17.38 12.03
C ILE A 221 11.83 -18.51 11.10
N GLU A 222 12.74 -19.40 10.71
CA GLU A 222 12.44 -20.55 9.85
C GLU A 222 11.40 -21.46 10.53
N VAL A 223 11.70 -21.94 11.73
CA VAL A 223 10.85 -22.90 12.45
C VAL A 223 9.50 -22.30 12.86
N LEU A 224 9.47 -21.05 13.36
CA LEU A 224 8.23 -20.36 13.68
C LEU A 224 7.41 -20.03 12.42
N GLY A 225 8.10 -19.84 11.28
CA GLY A 225 7.46 -19.61 9.98
C GLY A 225 6.63 -20.80 9.49
N ASP A 226 7.04 -22.02 9.79
CA ASP A 226 6.35 -23.26 9.43
C ASP A 226 5.26 -23.66 10.44
N GLY A 227 5.32 -23.14 11.64
CA GLY A 227 4.40 -23.49 12.73
C GLY A 227 3.09 -22.67 12.72
N SER A 228 2.19 -23.04 13.63
CA SER A 228 0.89 -22.37 13.84
C SER A 228 1.00 -20.92 14.33
N GLY A 229 2.15 -20.53 14.89
CA GLY A 229 2.46 -19.16 15.29
C GLY A 229 2.87 -18.24 14.13
N SER A 230 2.89 -18.77 12.90
CA SER A 230 3.29 -18.01 11.71
C SER A 230 2.33 -16.87 11.40
N SER A 231 2.89 -15.80 10.84
CA SER A 231 2.11 -14.72 10.24
C SER A 231 2.83 -14.19 8.99
N ARG A 232 2.09 -13.53 8.10
CA ARG A 232 2.73 -12.90 6.93
C ARG A 232 3.79 -11.86 7.34
N MET A 233 3.61 -11.21 8.47
CA MET A 233 4.57 -10.23 8.97
C MET A 233 5.84 -10.90 9.53
N LEU A 234 5.72 -12.02 10.22
CA LEU A 234 6.87 -12.84 10.60
C LEU A 234 7.69 -13.24 9.36
N GLN A 235 7.03 -13.72 8.31
CA GLN A 235 7.69 -14.15 7.06
C GLN A 235 8.37 -12.98 6.32
N VAL A 236 7.76 -11.80 6.28
CA VAL A 236 8.27 -10.64 5.53
C VAL A 236 9.34 -9.87 6.31
N ARG A 237 9.13 -9.66 7.62
CA ARG A 237 10.01 -8.84 8.48
C ARG A 237 10.92 -9.63 9.39
N GLY A 238 10.59 -10.88 9.67
CA GLY A 238 11.43 -11.77 10.46
C GLY A 238 12.89 -11.81 10.00
N PRO A 239 13.18 -11.97 8.70
CA PRO A 239 14.57 -11.95 8.22
C PRO A 239 15.33 -10.66 8.54
N MET A 240 14.73 -9.47 8.45
CA MET A 240 15.37 -8.21 8.84
C MET A 240 15.54 -8.11 10.37
N MET A 241 14.53 -8.56 11.13
CA MET A 241 14.62 -8.64 12.59
C MET A 241 15.75 -9.58 13.03
N ALA A 242 15.89 -10.75 12.38
CA ALA A 242 16.97 -11.70 12.68
C ALA A 242 18.36 -11.10 12.40
N ARG A 243 18.51 -10.33 11.32
CA ARG A 243 19.78 -9.64 11.00
C ARG A 243 20.03 -8.40 11.85
N GLY A 244 18.99 -7.78 12.41
CA GLY A 244 19.09 -6.47 13.08
C GLY A 244 19.34 -5.31 12.11
N ASP A 245 19.00 -5.48 10.84
CA ASP A 245 19.16 -4.48 9.80
C ASP A 245 17.80 -4.00 9.33
N TYR A 246 17.49 -2.75 9.65
CA TYR A 246 16.21 -2.12 9.38
C TYR A 246 16.29 -0.97 8.35
N LEU A 247 17.46 -0.80 7.69
CA LEU A 247 17.69 0.26 6.72
C LEU A 247 17.91 -0.23 5.29
N SER A 248 18.46 -1.44 5.10
CA SER A 248 18.83 -1.94 3.77
C SER A 248 17.63 -2.26 2.89
N ASP A 249 16.54 -2.78 3.46
CA ASP A 249 15.34 -3.24 2.72
C ASP A 249 14.05 -2.62 3.28
N VAL A 250 14.01 -1.30 3.39
CA VAL A 250 12.85 -0.59 3.93
C VAL A 250 11.62 -0.79 3.03
N THR A 251 10.57 -1.38 3.59
CA THR A 251 9.29 -1.62 2.92
C THR A 251 8.19 -0.68 3.40
N MET A 252 8.29 -0.21 4.64
CA MET A 252 7.43 0.77 5.26
C MET A 252 8.23 1.53 6.33
N LYS A 253 8.50 2.81 6.08
CA LYS A 253 9.20 3.66 7.04
C LYS A 253 8.37 3.93 8.28
N LEU A 254 9.02 3.97 9.44
CA LEU A 254 8.38 4.29 10.72
C LEU A 254 7.67 5.66 10.68
N GLU A 255 8.30 6.69 10.10
CA GLU A 255 7.68 8.03 9.96
C GLU A 255 6.34 8.01 9.19
N VAL A 256 6.25 7.18 8.16
CA VAL A 256 5.02 7.02 7.36
C VAL A 256 3.99 6.20 8.12
N TRP A 257 4.45 5.19 8.87
CA TRP A 257 3.60 4.29 9.64
C TRP A 257 2.83 5.01 10.76
N GLN A 258 3.41 6.06 11.38
CA GLN A 258 2.73 6.83 12.43
C GLN A 258 1.40 7.40 11.94
N LYS A 259 1.35 7.90 10.70
CA LYS A 259 0.10 8.36 10.09
C LYS A 259 -0.95 7.23 10.03
N ASP A 260 -0.56 6.04 9.61
CA ASP A 260 -1.48 4.90 9.51
C ASP A 260 -1.98 4.47 10.90
N MET A 261 -1.11 4.47 11.92
CA MET A 261 -1.49 4.20 13.31
C MET A 261 -2.57 5.18 13.81
N THR A 262 -2.40 6.48 13.54
CA THR A 262 -3.38 7.52 13.89
C THR A 262 -4.73 7.26 13.20
N VAL A 263 -4.71 7.01 11.88
CA VAL A 263 -5.94 6.75 11.11
C VAL A 263 -6.70 5.52 11.65
N ILE A 264 -5.98 4.47 12.05
CA ILE A 264 -6.59 3.25 12.62
C ILE A 264 -7.20 3.54 13.99
N ALA A 265 -6.47 4.24 14.87
CA ALA A 265 -6.94 4.59 16.21
C ALA A 265 -8.21 5.46 16.16
N ASP A 266 -8.20 6.50 15.32
CA ASP A 266 -9.34 7.41 15.13
C ASP A 266 -10.54 6.67 14.54
N PHE A 267 -10.32 5.78 13.59
CA PHE A 267 -11.39 4.97 13.01
C PHE A 267 -11.98 4.00 14.05
N ALA A 268 -11.15 3.30 14.83
CA ALA A 268 -11.63 2.39 15.87
C ALA A 268 -12.44 3.15 16.94
N LYS A 269 -11.98 4.34 17.36
CA LYS A 269 -12.70 5.24 18.27
C LYS A 269 -14.05 5.68 17.69
N ALA A 270 -14.08 6.10 16.44
CA ALA A 270 -15.33 6.51 15.78
C ALA A 270 -16.35 5.37 15.65
N MET A 271 -15.87 4.12 15.53
CA MET A 271 -16.73 2.93 15.51
C MET A 271 -17.11 2.41 16.90
N GLY A 272 -16.61 3.01 17.98
CA GLY A 272 -16.79 2.48 19.34
C GLY A 272 -16.20 1.08 19.53
N CYS A 273 -15.19 0.70 18.72
CA CYS A 273 -14.62 -0.64 18.72
C CYS A 273 -13.36 -0.70 19.60
N PRO A 274 -13.34 -1.48 20.71
CA PRO A 274 -12.15 -1.65 21.52
C PRO A 274 -11.07 -2.40 20.75
N THR A 275 -9.83 -1.87 20.76
CA THR A 275 -8.67 -2.48 20.09
C THR A 275 -7.47 -2.58 21.04
N PRO A 276 -7.55 -3.32 22.18
CA PRO A 276 -6.54 -3.33 23.23
C PRO A 276 -5.20 -3.85 22.76
N LEU A 277 -5.14 -4.88 21.90
CA LEU A 277 -3.89 -5.40 21.38
C LEU A 277 -3.20 -4.39 20.47
N PHE A 278 -3.96 -3.69 19.62
CA PHE A 278 -3.41 -2.63 18.79
C PHE A 278 -2.89 -1.46 19.65
N ALA A 279 -3.66 -1.03 20.65
CA ALA A 279 -3.25 0.03 21.56
C ALA A 279 -1.93 -0.30 22.27
N ALA A 280 -1.74 -1.56 22.69
CA ALA A 280 -0.49 -2.03 23.30
C ALA A 280 0.73 -1.93 22.38
N THR A 281 0.53 -1.91 21.05
CA THR A 281 1.66 -1.80 20.09
C THR A 281 2.19 -0.37 19.94
N ILE A 282 1.38 0.64 20.21
CA ILE A 282 1.70 2.05 19.93
C ILE A 282 3.02 2.50 20.59
N PRO A 283 3.29 2.23 21.88
CA PRO A 283 4.53 2.68 22.53
C PRO A 283 5.80 2.15 21.83
N TYR A 284 5.79 0.93 21.31
CA TYR A 284 6.94 0.34 20.62
C TYR A 284 7.25 1.07 19.31
N TYR A 285 6.20 1.41 18.53
CA TYR A 285 6.38 2.18 17.31
C TYR A 285 6.82 3.61 17.58
N VAL A 286 6.31 4.25 18.64
CA VAL A 286 6.74 5.60 19.05
C VAL A 286 8.22 5.56 19.44
N ALA A 287 8.65 4.60 20.26
CA ALA A 287 10.04 4.44 20.67
C ALA A 287 10.97 4.19 19.46
N ALA A 288 10.58 3.27 18.56
CA ALA A 288 11.37 2.97 17.37
C ALA A 288 11.49 4.20 16.45
N THR A 289 10.41 4.98 16.29
CA THR A 289 10.42 6.21 15.47
C THR A 289 11.31 7.29 16.07
N ALA A 290 11.30 7.44 17.40
CA ALA A 290 12.14 8.42 18.09
C ALA A 290 13.64 8.09 17.93
N GLU A 291 14.00 6.82 17.79
CA GLU A 291 15.39 6.42 17.53
C GLU A 291 15.82 6.68 16.09
N ASN A 292 15.03 6.25 15.12
CA ASN A 292 15.33 6.50 13.70
C ASN A 292 14.04 6.35 12.83
N PRO A 293 13.43 7.48 12.42
CA PRO A 293 12.18 7.48 11.65
C PRO A 293 12.29 6.87 10.25
N ALA A 294 13.52 6.77 9.71
CA ALA A 294 13.77 6.23 8.37
C ALA A 294 13.80 4.69 8.31
N GLN A 295 13.90 4.02 9.45
CA GLN A 295 13.91 2.55 9.54
C GLN A 295 12.58 1.92 9.14
N ASP A 296 12.62 0.62 8.79
CA ASP A 296 11.41 -0.18 8.61
C ASP A 296 10.67 -0.41 9.94
N THR A 297 9.38 -0.59 9.86
CA THR A 297 8.51 -0.92 11.01
C THR A 297 8.94 -2.19 11.77
N GLY A 298 9.77 -3.04 11.19
CA GLY A 298 10.41 -4.17 11.86
C GLY A 298 11.36 -3.76 13.00
N ALA A 299 11.81 -2.49 13.04
CA ALA A 299 12.69 -1.96 14.07
C ALA A 299 12.10 -1.96 15.49
N VAL A 300 10.79 -2.23 15.65
CA VAL A 300 10.19 -2.53 16.97
C VAL A 300 10.92 -3.69 17.69
N CYS A 301 11.57 -4.59 16.94
CA CYS A 301 12.38 -5.65 17.52
C CYS A 301 13.59 -5.10 18.28
N ALA A 302 14.28 -4.07 17.75
CA ALA A 302 15.40 -3.44 18.46
C ALA A 302 14.96 -2.76 19.77
N VAL A 303 13.75 -2.20 19.82
CA VAL A 303 13.16 -1.65 21.04
C VAL A 303 12.97 -2.75 22.08
N LEU A 304 12.40 -3.88 21.69
CA LEU A 304 12.18 -5.04 22.57
C LEU A 304 13.47 -5.69 23.02
N GLU A 305 14.50 -5.77 22.18
CA GLU A 305 15.85 -6.21 22.58
C GLU A 305 16.42 -5.35 23.71
N LYS A 306 16.29 -4.02 23.61
CA LYS A 306 16.74 -3.09 24.66
C LYS A 306 15.94 -3.30 25.94
N MET A 307 14.62 -3.41 25.86
CA MET A 307 13.76 -3.68 27.02
C MET A 307 14.10 -5.01 27.70
N ALA A 308 14.45 -6.03 26.93
CA ALA A 308 14.88 -7.33 27.42
C ALA A 308 16.35 -7.37 27.90
N ASN A 309 17.07 -6.25 27.81
CA ASN A 309 18.53 -6.20 28.06
C ASN A 309 19.26 -7.29 27.23
N HIS A 310 18.84 -7.51 25.99
CA HIS A 310 19.48 -8.46 25.08
C HIS A 310 20.49 -7.72 24.21
N ARG A 311 21.73 -8.23 24.18
CA ARG A 311 22.78 -7.75 23.28
C ARG A 311 23.09 -8.85 22.28
N ARG A 312 23.00 -8.52 20.99
CA ARG A 312 23.45 -9.44 19.95
C ARG A 312 24.93 -9.69 20.08
N SER A 313 25.36 -10.97 20.06
CA SER A 313 26.78 -11.28 19.89
C SER A 313 27.24 -10.70 18.54
N ARG A 314 28.34 -9.96 18.52
CA ARG A 314 29.01 -9.61 17.27
C ARG A 314 29.37 -10.92 16.58
N ARG A 315 28.78 -11.20 15.41
CA ARG A 315 29.31 -12.29 14.57
C ARG A 315 30.74 -11.92 14.21
N ALA A 316 31.69 -12.79 14.58
CA ALA A 316 33.08 -12.71 14.18
C ALA A 316 33.21 -12.84 12.64
#